data_bff618924c2f9d4a58871f11e0718863
#
_entry.id   bff618924c2f9d4a58871f11e0718863
#
_cell.length_a   1.000
_cell.length_b   1.000
_cell.length_c   1.000
_cell.angle_alpha   90.00
_cell.angle_beta   90.00
_cell.angle_gamma   90.00
#
_symmetry.space_group_name_H-M   'P 1'
#
loop_
_entity.id
_entity.type
_entity.pdbx_description
1 polymer ?
#
loop_
_entity_poly.entity_id
_entity_poly.type
_entity_poly.pdbx_seq_one_letter_code
_entity_poly.pdbx_strand_id
1 'polypeptide(L)'
;MEKTIYIVDDEESILKMLTHWCKNQWGYNVKTFSNGKDFLKSLNENPDLVLLDIMLPDINGNEILSKIKTYEPSLPVIMLSAQGSVEVALESIRLGAFDYFPKPIDKNRLESSVRNAIKNYDLERELKNLKEDIRKEFSFDNIISADKKMQEAFRMVSKVLHNDITVLIQGESGTGKELIARAIHYNGSRKDAPFVVVNCASIPRELLESELFGHEKGAFTGAHQRKIGKFELANGGTIFLDEIGEMDIALQAKILRVIQEKEFERVGGNEIIKTDVRIISATNRDLRECVEKKLFREDLYYRLSSFPITIPPLRERRGDIVVLIDHFIKKNNEKLGKNVKGVTKKALKLLYDYDWPGNVRELENTIERCIILTEGDYIDTDVLPPSITSGEISAVLPSNGILFDDNSPIIPLEKLKEEAIKHALKVTDGNIVEASKKLKIGRATLYRLMEKYNIDYKK
;
A
#
# COMPACT_ATOMS: atom_id res chain seq x y z
N MET A 1 -12.48 -8.01 -25.06
CA MET A 1 -12.42 -7.30 -26.36
C MET A 1 -11.84 -8.24 -27.39
N GLU A 2 -12.33 -8.22 -28.62
CA GLU A 2 -11.74 -9.00 -29.71
C GLU A 2 -10.38 -8.43 -30.06
N LYS A 3 -9.36 -9.27 -30.15
CA LYS A 3 -7.97 -8.89 -30.43
C LYS A 3 -7.78 -8.65 -31.93
N THR A 4 -6.97 -7.63 -32.28
CA THR A 4 -6.75 -7.23 -33.66
C THR A 4 -5.29 -7.47 -34.07
N ILE A 5 -5.10 -8.25 -35.13
CA ILE A 5 -3.80 -8.54 -35.73
C ILE A 5 -3.67 -7.76 -37.04
N TYR A 6 -2.59 -7.01 -37.21
CA TYR A 6 -2.24 -6.39 -38.45
C TYR A 6 -1.27 -7.28 -39.22
N ILE A 7 -1.54 -7.48 -40.50
CA ILE A 7 -0.73 -8.31 -41.42
C ILE A 7 -0.23 -7.40 -42.54
N VAL A 8 1.08 -7.32 -42.66
CA VAL A 8 1.75 -6.49 -43.66
C VAL A 8 2.62 -7.37 -44.55
N ASP A 9 2.20 -7.57 -45.78
CA ASP A 9 2.88 -8.41 -46.78
C ASP A 9 2.46 -7.96 -48.19
N ASP A 10 3.33 -7.91 -49.16
CA ASP A 10 3.01 -7.50 -50.52
C ASP A 10 2.40 -8.65 -51.32
N GLU A 11 2.57 -9.90 -50.90
CA GLU A 11 1.99 -11.10 -51.54
C GLU A 11 0.53 -11.32 -51.13
N GLU A 12 -0.41 -11.10 -52.04
CA GLU A 12 -1.85 -11.31 -51.83
C GLU A 12 -2.20 -12.73 -51.34
N SER A 13 -1.44 -13.71 -51.84
CA SER A 13 -1.59 -15.14 -51.43
C SER A 13 -1.30 -15.34 -49.94
N ILE A 14 -0.25 -14.70 -49.41
CA ILE A 14 0.14 -14.74 -47.99
C ILE A 14 -0.90 -13.99 -47.15
N LEU A 15 -1.32 -12.81 -47.58
CA LEU A 15 -2.36 -12.04 -46.88
C LEU A 15 -3.65 -12.85 -46.72
N LYS A 16 -4.13 -13.52 -47.78
CA LYS A 16 -5.32 -14.36 -47.76
C LYS A 16 -5.14 -15.57 -46.83
N MET A 17 -4.00 -16.23 -46.90
CA MET A 17 -3.69 -17.39 -46.07
C MET A 17 -3.63 -17.01 -44.57
N LEU A 18 -2.87 -15.99 -44.21
CA LEU A 18 -2.74 -15.53 -42.82
C LEU A 18 -4.06 -14.97 -42.29
N THR A 19 -4.83 -14.25 -43.13
CA THR A 19 -6.16 -13.77 -42.75
C THR A 19 -7.09 -14.96 -42.46
N HIS A 20 -7.06 -15.99 -43.27
CA HIS A 20 -7.87 -17.20 -43.03
C HIS A 20 -7.51 -17.86 -41.71
N TRP A 21 -6.22 -18.02 -41.39
CA TRP A 21 -5.78 -18.59 -40.12
C TRP A 21 -6.16 -17.72 -38.93
N CYS A 22 -5.77 -16.44 -38.94
CA CYS A 22 -5.99 -15.55 -37.85
C CYS A 22 -7.48 -15.29 -37.58
N LYS A 23 -8.27 -15.03 -38.61
CA LYS A 23 -9.69 -14.70 -38.49
C LYS A 23 -10.58 -15.92 -38.31
N ASN A 24 -10.49 -16.91 -39.23
CA ASN A 24 -11.47 -17.98 -39.29
C ASN A 24 -11.13 -19.17 -38.37
N GLN A 25 -9.86 -19.37 -38.04
CA GLN A 25 -9.42 -20.50 -37.20
C GLN A 25 -9.04 -20.09 -35.78
N TRP A 26 -8.42 -18.92 -35.61
CA TRP A 26 -7.95 -18.46 -34.28
C TRP A 26 -8.86 -17.42 -33.65
N GLY A 27 -9.83 -16.83 -34.40
CA GLY A 27 -10.86 -15.95 -33.88
C GLY A 27 -10.38 -14.52 -33.58
N TYR A 28 -9.35 -14.04 -34.28
CA TYR A 28 -8.86 -12.66 -34.17
C TYR A 28 -9.46 -11.76 -35.24
N ASN A 29 -9.61 -10.47 -34.94
CA ASN A 29 -9.84 -9.47 -35.99
C ASN A 29 -8.55 -9.25 -36.80
N VAL A 30 -8.70 -9.04 -38.09
CA VAL A 30 -7.55 -8.90 -38.98
C VAL A 30 -7.70 -7.66 -39.85
N LYS A 31 -6.62 -6.86 -39.93
CA LYS A 31 -6.45 -5.80 -40.91
C LYS A 31 -5.20 -6.07 -41.74
N THR A 32 -5.31 -5.96 -43.05
CA THR A 32 -4.21 -6.29 -43.98
C THR A 32 -3.71 -5.08 -44.69
N PHE A 33 -2.40 -5.05 -44.99
CA PHE A 33 -1.71 -3.99 -45.72
C PHE A 33 -0.75 -4.61 -46.73
N SER A 34 -0.73 -4.09 -47.96
CA SER A 34 0.17 -4.54 -49.01
C SER A 34 1.46 -3.70 -49.10
N ASN A 35 1.62 -2.68 -48.27
CA ASN A 35 2.79 -1.81 -48.23
C ASN A 35 3.01 -1.19 -46.85
N GLY A 36 4.24 -0.81 -46.55
CA GLY A 36 4.63 -0.27 -45.26
C GLY A 36 4.09 1.13 -44.95
N LYS A 37 3.92 1.98 -45.99
CA LYS A 37 3.45 3.38 -45.79
C LYS A 37 2.01 3.41 -45.28
N ASP A 38 1.13 2.62 -45.86
CA ASP A 38 -0.28 2.59 -45.46
C ASP A 38 -0.46 1.93 -44.10
N PHE A 39 0.35 0.91 -43.80
CA PHE A 39 0.42 0.32 -42.43
C PHE A 39 0.82 1.38 -41.41
N LEU A 40 1.90 2.12 -41.63
CA LEU A 40 2.39 3.14 -40.68
C LEU A 40 1.36 4.24 -40.39
N LYS A 41 0.51 4.62 -41.37
CA LYS A 41 -0.60 5.58 -41.15
C LYS A 41 -1.68 5.01 -40.21
N SER A 42 -1.87 3.68 -40.21
CA SER A 42 -2.89 3.01 -39.42
C SER A 42 -2.39 2.52 -38.05
N LEU A 43 -1.13 2.74 -37.70
CA LEU A 43 -0.52 2.27 -36.44
C LEU A 43 -1.23 2.87 -35.20
N ASN A 44 -1.78 4.07 -35.31
CA ASN A 44 -2.52 4.77 -34.25
C ASN A 44 -3.84 4.07 -33.85
N GLU A 45 -4.30 3.08 -34.61
CA GLU A 45 -5.52 2.33 -34.29
C GLU A 45 -5.28 1.20 -33.28
N ASN A 46 -4.09 1.13 -32.67
CA ASN A 46 -3.70 0.23 -31.59
C ASN A 46 -3.92 -1.27 -31.87
N PRO A 47 -3.19 -1.90 -32.81
CA PRO A 47 -3.21 -3.36 -32.97
C PRO A 47 -2.67 -4.08 -31.74
N ASP A 48 -3.08 -5.33 -31.52
CA ASP A 48 -2.55 -6.18 -30.46
C ASP A 48 -1.32 -6.98 -30.88
N LEU A 49 -1.10 -7.16 -32.18
CA LEU A 49 0.06 -7.84 -32.77
C LEU A 49 0.23 -7.45 -34.24
N VAL A 50 1.46 -7.42 -34.71
CA VAL A 50 1.80 -7.19 -36.11
C VAL A 50 2.54 -8.39 -36.68
N LEU A 51 2.06 -8.95 -37.80
CA LEU A 51 2.80 -9.88 -38.66
C LEU A 51 3.36 -9.05 -39.80
N LEU A 52 4.70 -8.96 -39.94
CA LEU A 52 5.37 -8.02 -40.83
C LEU A 52 6.37 -8.72 -41.76
N ASP A 53 6.17 -8.61 -43.04
CA ASP A 53 7.18 -9.07 -44.00
C ASP A 53 8.38 -8.12 -43.99
N ILE A 54 9.57 -8.70 -44.13
CA ILE A 54 10.83 -7.96 -44.26
C ILE A 54 10.95 -7.28 -45.62
N MET A 55 10.52 -7.97 -46.68
CA MET A 55 10.71 -7.52 -48.07
C MET A 55 9.44 -6.87 -48.61
N LEU A 56 9.19 -5.63 -48.25
CA LEU A 56 8.08 -4.84 -48.77
C LEU A 56 8.56 -3.91 -49.94
N PRO A 57 7.68 -3.56 -50.88
CA PRO A 57 8.07 -2.81 -52.08
C PRO A 57 8.50 -1.37 -51.85
N ASP A 58 8.11 -0.78 -50.70
CA ASP A 58 8.28 0.65 -50.40
C ASP A 58 9.24 0.95 -49.24
N ILE A 59 9.20 0.14 -48.18
CA ILE A 59 10.04 0.32 -46.97
C ILE A 59 10.44 -1.06 -46.47
N ASN A 60 11.72 -1.22 -46.08
CA ASN A 60 12.17 -2.49 -45.46
C ASN A 60 11.49 -2.75 -44.13
N GLY A 61 11.05 -4.02 -43.87
CA GLY A 61 10.34 -4.41 -42.65
C GLY A 61 11.15 -4.15 -41.38
N ASN A 62 12.49 -4.28 -41.38
CA ASN A 62 13.33 -3.94 -40.24
C ASN A 62 13.31 -2.45 -39.89
N GLU A 63 13.19 -1.57 -40.90
CA GLU A 63 13.00 -0.12 -40.68
C GLU A 63 11.64 0.17 -40.07
N ILE A 64 10.59 -0.52 -40.55
CA ILE A 64 9.23 -0.42 -39.98
C ILE A 64 9.22 -0.94 -38.53
N LEU A 65 9.87 -2.06 -38.26
CA LEU A 65 10.02 -2.61 -36.88
C LEU A 65 10.66 -1.58 -35.95
N SER A 66 11.74 -0.93 -36.36
CA SER A 66 12.41 0.10 -35.57
C SER A 66 11.48 1.27 -35.24
N LYS A 67 10.67 1.71 -36.22
CA LYS A 67 9.66 2.77 -36.02
C LYS A 67 8.56 2.34 -35.05
N ILE A 68 8.05 1.11 -35.18
CA ILE A 68 7.06 0.56 -34.24
C ILE A 68 7.63 0.55 -32.83
N LYS A 69 8.87 0.04 -32.65
CA LYS A 69 9.51 -0.05 -31.32
C LYS A 69 9.86 1.30 -30.71
N THR A 70 10.01 2.34 -31.51
CA THR A 70 10.15 3.72 -31.03
C THR A 70 8.82 4.31 -30.57
N TYR A 71 7.71 4.00 -31.27
CA TYR A 71 6.38 4.51 -30.97
C TYR A 71 5.71 3.73 -29.81
N GLU A 72 5.69 2.40 -29.88
CA GLU A 72 5.10 1.49 -28.87
C GLU A 72 6.06 0.31 -28.66
N PRO A 73 7.02 0.41 -27.71
CA PRO A 73 8.04 -0.61 -27.48
C PRO A 73 7.47 -1.99 -27.12
N SER A 74 6.30 -2.02 -26.48
CA SER A 74 5.65 -3.24 -26.00
C SER A 74 4.86 -3.97 -27.09
N LEU A 75 4.46 -3.31 -28.18
CA LEU A 75 3.69 -3.95 -29.26
C LEU A 75 4.47 -5.11 -29.89
N PRO A 76 3.96 -6.35 -29.81
CA PRO A 76 4.65 -7.50 -30.38
C PRO A 76 4.61 -7.48 -31.91
N VAL A 77 5.78 -7.70 -32.52
CA VAL A 77 5.95 -7.83 -33.96
C VAL A 77 6.59 -9.17 -34.25
N ILE A 78 5.96 -9.96 -35.11
CA ILE A 78 6.49 -11.22 -35.64
C ILE A 78 6.93 -10.95 -37.06
N MET A 79 8.20 -11.20 -37.36
CA MET A 79 8.76 -10.97 -38.67
C MET A 79 8.56 -12.19 -39.57
N LEU A 80 8.19 -11.96 -40.83
CA LEU A 80 8.05 -12.96 -41.88
C LEU A 80 9.14 -12.70 -42.95
N SER A 81 9.74 -13.75 -43.49
CA SER A 81 10.80 -13.55 -44.51
C SER A 81 10.90 -14.69 -45.53
N ALA A 82 11.09 -14.36 -46.76
CA ALA A 82 11.44 -15.33 -47.82
C ALA A 82 12.91 -15.81 -47.68
N GLN A 83 13.77 -15.05 -47.01
CA GLN A 83 15.18 -15.44 -46.76
C GLN A 83 15.29 -16.13 -45.40
N GLY A 84 15.65 -17.40 -45.42
CA GLY A 84 15.83 -18.22 -44.20
C GLY A 84 17.24 -18.07 -43.57
N SER A 85 17.96 -16.95 -43.77
CA SER A 85 19.28 -16.79 -43.19
C SER A 85 19.25 -16.49 -41.70
N VAL A 86 20.16 -17.09 -40.96
CA VAL A 86 20.29 -16.89 -39.50
C VAL A 86 20.64 -15.44 -39.17
N GLU A 87 21.41 -14.76 -40.01
CA GLU A 87 21.81 -13.37 -39.85
C GLU A 87 20.61 -12.42 -39.84
N VAL A 88 19.68 -12.57 -40.76
CA VAL A 88 18.46 -11.75 -40.86
C VAL A 88 17.53 -11.97 -39.66
N ALA A 89 17.41 -13.23 -39.23
CA ALA A 89 16.66 -13.55 -38.03
C ALA A 89 17.23 -12.88 -36.77
N LEU A 90 18.56 -12.99 -36.59
CA LEU A 90 19.26 -12.38 -35.45
C LEU A 90 19.16 -10.84 -35.46
N GLU A 91 19.23 -10.22 -36.63
CA GLU A 91 19.07 -8.78 -36.77
C GLU A 91 17.66 -8.33 -36.36
N SER A 92 16.62 -8.99 -36.84
CA SER A 92 15.23 -8.69 -36.47
C SER A 92 14.98 -8.83 -34.96
N ILE A 93 15.49 -9.90 -34.32
CA ILE A 93 15.39 -10.08 -32.86
C ILE A 93 16.14 -8.99 -32.10
N ARG A 94 17.34 -8.57 -32.55
CA ARG A 94 18.09 -7.47 -31.94
C ARG A 94 17.36 -6.14 -32.04
N LEU A 95 16.58 -5.91 -33.11
CA LEU A 95 15.73 -4.74 -33.29
C LEU A 95 14.44 -4.80 -32.46
N GLY A 96 14.19 -5.90 -31.75
CA GLY A 96 13.06 -6.05 -30.83
C GLY A 96 11.87 -6.80 -31.39
N ALA A 97 12.03 -7.60 -32.48
CA ALA A 97 11.00 -8.53 -32.91
C ALA A 97 10.71 -9.56 -31.82
N PHE A 98 9.44 -9.94 -31.67
CA PHE A 98 9.02 -10.99 -30.73
C PHE A 98 9.46 -12.38 -31.21
N ASP A 99 9.32 -12.65 -32.52
CA ASP A 99 9.71 -13.90 -33.16
C ASP A 99 9.97 -13.65 -34.66
N TYR A 100 10.50 -14.67 -35.33
CA TYR A 100 10.85 -14.67 -36.73
C TYR A 100 10.43 -15.98 -37.42
N PHE A 101 9.81 -15.87 -38.61
CA PHE A 101 9.34 -17.01 -39.39
C PHE A 101 9.84 -16.96 -40.84
N PRO A 102 10.59 -17.99 -41.30
CA PRO A 102 10.88 -18.15 -42.71
C PRO A 102 9.62 -18.60 -43.47
N LYS A 103 9.47 -18.13 -44.70
CA LYS A 103 8.49 -18.66 -45.66
C LYS A 103 9.07 -19.98 -46.30
N PRO A 104 8.32 -21.10 -46.41
CA PRO A 104 6.91 -21.23 -46.09
C PRO A 104 6.62 -21.34 -44.58
N ILE A 105 5.56 -20.67 -44.15
CA ILE A 105 5.23 -20.48 -42.72
C ILE A 105 4.60 -21.74 -42.14
N ASP A 106 5.16 -22.29 -41.07
CA ASP A 106 4.55 -23.35 -40.26
C ASP A 106 3.40 -22.78 -39.43
N LYS A 107 2.18 -23.26 -39.75
CA LYS A 107 0.94 -22.79 -39.12
C LYS A 107 0.93 -23.00 -37.60
N ASN A 108 1.31 -24.19 -37.12
CA ASN A 108 1.19 -24.55 -35.72
C ASN A 108 2.21 -23.79 -34.87
N ARG A 109 3.42 -23.62 -35.41
CA ARG A 109 4.45 -22.78 -34.77
C ARG A 109 4.03 -21.33 -34.72
N LEU A 110 3.47 -20.78 -35.82
CA LEU A 110 3.00 -19.40 -35.86
C LEU A 110 1.82 -19.20 -34.88
N GLU A 111 0.87 -20.10 -34.82
CA GLU A 111 -0.26 -20.03 -33.86
C GLU A 111 0.26 -19.92 -32.42
N SER A 112 1.19 -20.79 -32.04
CA SER A 112 1.79 -20.78 -30.70
C SER A 112 2.51 -19.46 -30.39
N SER A 113 3.26 -18.93 -31.37
CA SER A 113 3.97 -17.65 -31.23
C SER A 113 3.00 -16.47 -31.10
N VAL A 114 1.96 -16.41 -31.93
CA VAL A 114 0.91 -15.38 -31.88
C VAL A 114 0.20 -15.39 -30.54
N ARG A 115 -0.21 -16.56 -30.04
CA ARG A 115 -0.86 -16.67 -28.71
C ARG A 115 0.04 -16.19 -27.58
N ASN A 116 1.31 -16.58 -27.58
CA ASN A 116 2.28 -16.17 -26.56
C ASN A 116 2.56 -14.66 -26.64
N ALA A 117 2.71 -14.11 -27.85
CA ALA A 117 2.94 -12.69 -28.07
C ALA A 117 1.80 -11.83 -27.52
N ILE A 118 0.55 -12.19 -27.86
CA ILE A 118 -0.65 -11.46 -27.39
C ILE A 118 -0.77 -11.58 -25.87
N LYS A 119 -0.58 -12.79 -25.31
CA LYS A 119 -0.64 -13.00 -23.86
C LYS A 119 0.39 -12.15 -23.10
N ASN A 120 1.62 -12.12 -23.57
CA ASN A 120 2.67 -11.30 -22.94
C ASN A 120 2.33 -9.81 -23.03
N TYR A 121 1.83 -9.35 -24.18
CA TYR A 121 1.41 -7.96 -24.39
C TYR A 121 0.26 -7.56 -23.45
N ASP A 122 -0.73 -8.44 -23.28
CA ASP A 122 -1.83 -8.20 -22.34
C ASP A 122 -1.33 -8.07 -20.90
N LEU A 123 -0.45 -8.97 -20.47
CA LEU A 123 0.14 -8.93 -19.14
C LEU A 123 0.95 -7.64 -18.91
N GLU A 124 1.73 -7.21 -19.90
CA GLU A 124 2.48 -5.95 -19.81
C GLU A 124 1.56 -4.72 -19.74
N ARG A 125 0.48 -4.70 -20.53
CA ARG A 125 -0.54 -3.63 -20.46
C ARG A 125 -1.28 -3.63 -19.14
N GLU A 126 -1.67 -4.78 -18.62
CA GLU A 126 -2.33 -4.90 -17.33
C GLU A 126 -1.41 -4.40 -16.20
N LEU A 127 -0.15 -4.82 -16.20
CA LEU A 127 0.85 -4.33 -15.25
C LEU A 127 1.05 -2.81 -15.34
N LYS A 128 1.10 -2.25 -16.55
CA LYS A 128 1.22 -0.81 -16.76
C LYS A 128 0.01 -0.06 -16.21
N ASN A 129 -1.20 -0.53 -16.54
CA ASN A 129 -2.45 0.06 -16.04
C ASN A 129 -2.54 0.00 -14.51
N LEU A 130 -2.25 -1.17 -13.91
CA LEU A 130 -2.22 -1.31 -12.46
C LEU A 130 -1.20 -0.36 -11.80
N LYS A 131 -0.01 -0.21 -12.39
CA LYS A 131 0.98 0.75 -11.90
C LYS A 131 0.49 2.20 -12.02
N GLU A 132 -0.19 2.55 -13.12
CA GLU A 132 -0.76 3.89 -13.30
C GLU A 132 -1.91 4.16 -12.32
N ASP A 133 -2.76 3.18 -12.05
CA ASP A 133 -3.85 3.31 -11.07
C ASP A 133 -3.30 3.48 -9.66
N ILE A 134 -2.30 2.70 -9.27
CA ILE A 134 -1.58 2.88 -8.01
C ILE A 134 -0.97 4.29 -7.92
N ARG A 135 -0.33 4.77 -8.99
CA ARG A 135 0.23 6.13 -9.02
C ARG A 135 -0.81 7.21 -8.84
N LYS A 136 -1.96 7.08 -9.53
CA LYS A 136 -3.09 8.01 -9.36
C LYS A 136 -3.57 8.00 -7.91
N GLU A 137 -3.75 6.82 -7.32
CA GLU A 137 -4.20 6.69 -5.93
C GLU A 137 -3.28 7.43 -4.94
N PHE A 138 -1.95 7.33 -5.12
CA PHE A 138 -0.95 7.97 -4.24
C PHE A 138 -0.37 9.28 -4.80
N SER A 139 -1.03 9.90 -5.77
CA SER A 139 -0.70 11.27 -6.19
C SER A 139 -0.97 12.25 -5.04
N PHE A 140 -0.15 13.29 -4.92
CA PHE A 140 -0.37 14.36 -3.93
C PHE A 140 -1.73 15.02 -4.05
N ASP A 141 -2.27 15.13 -5.28
CA ASP A 141 -3.57 15.71 -5.54
C ASP A 141 -4.72 14.88 -4.92
N ASN A 142 -4.48 13.60 -4.68
CA ASN A 142 -5.44 12.68 -4.08
C ASN A 142 -5.28 12.54 -2.56
N ILE A 143 -4.20 13.08 -1.97
CA ILE A 143 -4.06 13.13 -0.52
C ILE A 143 -4.89 14.29 0.01
N ILE A 144 -5.98 13.94 0.67
CA ILE A 144 -6.98 14.89 1.12
C ILE A 144 -6.50 15.61 2.37
N SER A 145 -6.26 16.91 2.24
CA SER A 145 -6.02 17.80 3.37
C SER A 145 -6.26 19.26 2.98
N ALA A 146 -6.94 19.98 3.86
CA ALA A 146 -7.18 21.41 3.77
C ALA A 146 -6.37 22.22 4.79
N ASP A 147 -5.74 21.55 5.78
CA ASP A 147 -5.08 22.18 6.89
C ASP A 147 -3.65 22.66 6.54
N LYS A 148 -3.28 23.86 7.05
CA LYS A 148 -1.96 24.48 6.79
C LYS A 148 -0.78 23.65 7.33
N LYS A 149 -0.93 23.01 8.50
CA LYS A 149 0.13 22.18 9.07
C LYS A 149 0.45 20.98 8.20
N MET A 150 -0.57 20.35 7.60
CA MET A 150 -0.37 19.26 6.69
C MET A 150 0.23 19.71 5.36
N GLN A 151 -0.13 20.91 4.89
CA GLN A 151 0.49 21.52 3.70
C GLN A 151 2.00 21.80 3.91
N GLU A 152 2.43 22.11 5.13
CA GLU A 152 3.87 22.20 5.46
C GLU A 152 4.54 20.82 5.34
N ALA A 153 3.94 19.77 5.86
CA ALA A 153 4.44 18.41 5.69
C ALA A 153 4.57 18.04 4.20
N PHE A 154 3.58 18.37 3.36
CA PHE A 154 3.65 18.14 1.90
C PHE A 154 4.77 18.95 1.23
N ARG A 155 5.03 20.19 1.65
CA ARG A 155 6.16 20.96 1.15
C ARG A 155 7.51 20.31 1.49
N MET A 156 7.62 19.70 2.67
CA MET A 156 8.82 18.93 3.04
C MET A 156 8.94 17.67 2.19
N VAL A 157 7.84 16.95 1.97
CA VAL A 157 7.81 15.78 1.11
C VAL A 157 8.25 16.13 -0.32
N SER A 158 7.75 17.22 -0.92
CA SER A 158 8.11 17.61 -2.28
C SER A 158 9.61 17.88 -2.48
N LYS A 159 10.34 18.29 -1.44
CA LYS A 159 11.79 18.52 -1.49
C LYS A 159 12.62 17.24 -1.60
N VAL A 160 12.07 16.09 -1.17
CA VAL A 160 12.79 14.81 -1.13
C VAL A 160 12.41 13.85 -2.25
N LEU A 161 11.51 14.22 -3.15
CA LEU A 161 11.01 13.33 -4.20
C LEU A 161 12.12 12.82 -5.13
N HIS A 162 13.03 13.70 -5.54
CA HIS A 162 14.02 13.44 -6.57
C HIS A 162 15.43 13.15 -6.05
N ASN A 163 15.56 12.86 -4.75
CA ASN A 163 16.83 12.44 -4.17
C ASN A 163 16.65 11.19 -3.31
N ASP A 164 17.75 10.48 -3.05
CA ASP A 164 17.74 9.21 -2.32
C ASP A 164 18.04 9.38 -0.82
N ILE A 165 17.86 10.59 -0.28
CA ILE A 165 18.05 10.85 1.15
C ILE A 165 17.11 9.96 1.98
N THR A 166 17.60 9.45 3.10
CA THR A 166 16.78 8.71 4.07
C THR A 166 15.77 9.64 4.72
N VAL A 167 14.51 9.22 4.73
CA VAL A 167 13.39 9.99 5.28
C VAL A 167 12.85 9.29 6.53
N LEU A 168 12.69 10.05 7.61
CA LEU A 168 12.03 9.60 8.84
C LEU A 168 10.68 10.29 8.99
N ILE A 169 9.60 9.53 8.94
CA ILE A 169 8.23 10.04 9.11
C ILE A 169 7.80 9.81 10.55
N GLN A 170 7.56 10.88 11.28
CA GLN A 170 7.14 10.85 12.68
C GLN A 170 5.67 11.27 12.81
N GLY A 171 4.92 10.62 13.70
CA GLY A 171 3.53 10.95 13.97
C GLY A 171 2.80 9.82 14.68
N GLU A 172 1.71 10.15 15.35
CA GLU A 172 0.89 9.18 16.07
C GLU A 172 0.36 8.06 15.17
N SER A 173 -0.08 6.95 15.77
CA SER A 173 -0.72 5.87 15.03
C SER A 173 -1.96 6.37 14.30
N GLY A 174 -2.17 5.91 13.06
CA GLY A 174 -3.35 6.28 12.27
C GLY A 174 -3.31 7.67 11.63
N THR A 175 -2.19 8.42 11.69
CA THR A 175 -2.07 9.75 11.07
C THR A 175 -1.87 9.74 9.56
N GLY A 176 -1.55 8.58 8.95
CA GLY A 176 -1.31 8.44 7.52
C GLY A 176 0.17 8.36 7.12
N LYS A 177 1.07 7.92 8.01
CA LYS A 177 2.52 7.79 7.74
C LYS A 177 2.83 6.95 6.49
N GLU A 178 2.16 5.80 6.34
CA GLU A 178 2.32 4.93 5.17
C GLU A 178 1.87 5.62 3.87
N LEU A 179 0.77 6.38 3.91
CA LEU A 179 0.28 7.14 2.75
C LEU A 179 1.34 8.14 2.26
N ILE A 180 2.01 8.83 3.19
CA ILE A 180 3.11 9.75 2.86
C ILE A 180 4.32 8.98 2.29
N ALA A 181 4.69 7.83 2.85
CA ALA A 181 5.79 7.02 2.33
C ALA A 181 5.51 6.54 0.88
N ARG A 182 4.29 6.11 0.60
CA ARG A 182 3.84 5.76 -0.75
C ARG A 182 3.86 6.96 -1.69
N ALA A 183 3.38 8.12 -1.24
CA ALA A 183 3.43 9.35 -2.02
C ALA A 183 4.88 9.75 -2.37
N ILE A 184 5.83 9.62 -1.44
CA ILE A 184 7.26 9.88 -1.70
C ILE A 184 7.79 8.94 -2.79
N HIS A 185 7.45 7.67 -2.75
CA HIS A 185 7.92 6.70 -3.73
C HIS A 185 7.30 6.92 -5.11
N TYR A 186 5.95 6.92 -5.19
CA TYR A 186 5.22 6.96 -6.47
C TYR A 186 5.28 8.30 -7.20
N ASN A 187 5.66 9.39 -6.52
CA ASN A 187 5.92 10.68 -7.15
C ASN A 187 7.44 10.98 -7.29
N GLY A 188 8.30 10.06 -6.87
CA GLY A 188 9.76 10.21 -6.87
C GLY A 188 10.45 9.65 -8.12
N SER A 189 11.79 9.67 -8.10
CA SER A 189 12.66 9.14 -9.16
C SER A 189 12.56 7.62 -9.33
N ARG A 190 12.22 6.89 -8.26
CA ARG A 190 12.11 5.42 -8.22
C ARG A 190 10.67 4.91 -8.38
N LYS A 191 9.76 5.71 -8.91
CA LYS A 191 8.31 5.43 -9.02
C LYS A 191 7.94 4.15 -9.78
N ASP A 192 8.81 3.68 -10.67
CA ASP A 192 8.63 2.47 -11.49
C ASP A 192 9.23 1.22 -10.87
N ALA A 193 10.09 1.43 -9.85
CA ALA A 193 10.83 0.40 -9.15
C ALA A 193 10.01 -0.20 -7.98
N PRO A 194 10.45 -1.31 -7.36
CA PRO A 194 9.74 -1.93 -6.25
C PRO A 194 9.55 -0.99 -5.04
N PHE A 195 8.36 -1.02 -4.44
CA PHE A 195 8.08 -0.45 -3.12
C PHE A 195 7.76 -1.58 -2.13
N VAL A 196 8.67 -1.84 -1.22
CA VAL A 196 8.57 -2.95 -0.27
C VAL A 196 8.26 -2.42 1.12
N VAL A 197 7.12 -2.83 1.69
CA VAL A 197 6.66 -2.43 3.02
C VAL A 197 7.02 -3.51 4.04
N VAL A 198 7.57 -3.10 5.17
CA VAL A 198 7.84 -3.96 6.33
C VAL A 198 7.34 -3.25 7.58
N ASN A 199 6.35 -3.83 8.24
CA ASN A 199 5.90 -3.36 9.55
C ASN A 199 6.67 -4.14 10.63
N CYS A 200 7.58 -3.45 11.32
CA CYS A 200 8.48 -4.05 12.30
C CYS A 200 7.76 -4.52 13.58
N ALA A 201 6.58 -3.98 13.88
CA ALA A 201 5.79 -4.37 15.04
C ALA A 201 4.91 -5.60 14.79
N SER A 202 4.55 -5.88 13.51
CA SER A 202 3.64 -6.97 13.15
C SER A 202 4.33 -8.32 13.00
N ILE A 203 5.65 -8.35 12.86
CA ILE A 203 6.45 -9.55 12.65
C ILE A 203 7.10 -9.97 13.97
N PRO A 204 6.99 -11.24 14.40
CA PRO A 204 7.71 -11.72 15.58
C PRO A 204 9.21 -11.43 15.49
N ARG A 205 9.82 -11.02 16.62
CA ARG A 205 11.22 -10.55 16.66
C ARG A 205 12.20 -11.57 16.08
N GLU A 206 12.01 -12.84 16.37
CA GLU A 206 12.86 -13.94 15.89
C GLU A 206 12.79 -14.14 14.38
N LEU A 207 11.68 -13.71 13.75
CA LEU A 207 11.48 -13.83 12.30
C LEU A 207 11.84 -12.57 11.53
N LEU A 208 11.82 -11.41 12.20
CA LEU A 208 12.01 -10.10 11.54
C LEU A 208 13.36 -10.01 10.82
N GLU A 209 14.41 -10.54 11.43
CA GLU A 209 15.73 -10.57 10.82
C GLU A 209 15.75 -11.39 9.52
N SER A 210 15.17 -12.59 9.57
CA SER A 210 15.04 -13.47 8.41
C SER A 210 14.12 -12.90 7.31
N GLU A 211 13.08 -12.16 7.68
CA GLU A 211 12.24 -11.47 6.71
C GLU A 211 12.98 -10.32 6.01
N LEU A 212 13.74 -9.52 6.76
CA LEU A 212 14.48 -8.38 6.22
C LEU A 212 15.64 -8.80 5.32
N PHE A 213 16.51 -9.71 5.81
CA PHE A 213 17.77 -10.06 5.17
C PHE A 213 17.73 -11.38 4.40
N GLY A 214 16.66 -12.19 4.60
CA GLY A 214 16.63 -13.56 4.07
C GLY A 214 17.47 -14.53 4.90
N HIS A 215 17.46 -15.79 4.53
CA HIS A 215 18.25 -16.82 5.19
C HIS A 215 18.73 -17.89 4.21
N GLU A 216 19.86 -18.51 4.53
CA GLU A 216 20.35 -19.67 3.84
C GLU A 216 19.71 -20.94 4.43
N LYS A 217 19.70 -22.02 3.64
CA LYS A 217 19.22 -23.34 4.09
C LYS A 217 20.01 -23.78 5.34
N GLY A 218 19.30 -24.14 6.41
CA GLY A 218 19.91 -24.61 7.66
C GLY A 218 20.32 -23.49 8.64
N ALA A 219 20.00 -22.23 8.38
CA ALA A 219 20.37 -21.10 9.24
C ALA A 219 19.77 -21.17 10.65
N PHE A 220 18.60 -21.79 10.79
CA PHE A 220 17.91 -22.04 12.06
C PHE A 220 16.98 -23.24 11.94
N THR A 221 16.43 -23.72 13.07
CA THR A 221 15.46 -24.84 13.09
C THR A 221 14.21 -24.44 12.32
N GLY A 222 13.95 -25.09 11.15
CA GLY A 222 12.87 -24.75 10.23
C GLY A 222 13.29 -24.06 8.93
N ALA A 223 14.56 -23.68 8.78
CA ALA A 223 15.09 -23.14 7.53
C ALA A 223 15.36 -24.24 6.49
N HIS A 224 14.30 -24.86 5.96
CA HIS A 224 14.41 -25.98 5.02
C HIS A 224 14.91 -25.58 3.63
N GLN A 225 14.69 -24.33 3.23
CA GLN A 225 15.07 -23.78 1.93
C GLN A 225 15.65 -22.37 2.12
N ARG A 226 16.44 -21.90 1.15
CA ARG A 226 16.88 -20.51 1.07
C ARG A 226 15.69 -19.59 0.85
N LYS A 227 15.65 -18.44 1.55
CA LYS A 227 14.63 -17.40 1.38
C LYS A 227 15.28 -16.05 1.05
N ILE A 228 14.75 -15.38 0.03
CA ILE A 228 15.14 -14.01 -0.35
C ILE A 228 14.55 -13.03 0.65
N GLY A 229 15.36 -12.07 1.13
CA GLY A 229 14.94 -11.04 2.08
C GLY A 229 14.27 -9.82 1.44
N LYS A 230 13.62 -9.01 2.26
CA LYS A 230 12.94 -7.77 1.82
C LYS A 230 13.90 -6.75 1.23
N PHE A 231 15.16 -6.67 1.71
CA PHE A 231 16.18 -5.80 1.12
C PHE A 231 16.58 -6.23 -0.29
N GLU A 232 16.67 -7.52 -0.56
CA GLU A 232 16.90 -8.03 -1.92
C GLU A 232 15.72 -7.70 -2.84
N LEU A 233 14.47 -7.89 -2.36
CA LEU A 233 13.26 -7.58 -3.11
C LEU A 233 13.11 -6.08 -3.40
N ALA A 234 13.66 -5.22 -2.53
CA ALA A 234 13.62 -3.77 -2.68
C ALA A 234 14.75 -3.21 -3.56
N ASN A 235 15.68 -4.05 -4.03
CA ASN A 235 16.85 -3.60 -4.77
C ASN A 235 16.47 -2.77 -6.02
N GLY A 236 17.13 -1.64 -6.21
CA GLY A 236 16.79 -0.64 -7.24
C GLY A 236 15.58 0.23 -6.90
N GLY A 237 14.84 -0.09 -5.83
CA GLY A 237 13.58 0.55 -5.42
C GLY A 237 13.65 1.25 -4.08
N THR A 238 12.57 1.11 -3.30
CA THR A 238 12.39 1.73 -1.99
C THR A 238 11.91 0.70 -0.97
N ILE A 239 12.50 0.69 0.21
CA ILE A 239 11.98 -0.04 1.38
C ILE A 239 11.35 0.96 2.36
N PHE A 240 10.16 0.63 2.83
CA PHE A 240 9.47 1.36 3.88
C PHE A 240 9.43 0.53 5.15
N LEU A 241 10.12 1.02 6.20
CA LEU A 241 10.20 0.39 7.51
C LEU A 241 9.24 1.10 8.46
N ASP A 242 8.04 0.55 8.62
CA ASP A 242 7.04 1.09 9.54
C ASP A 242 7.31 0.62 10.98
N GLU A 243 7.02 1.48 11.94
CA GLU A 243 7.24 1.30 13.38
C GLU A 243 8.68 0.86 13.70
N ILE A 244 9.67 1.58 13.11
CA ILE A 244 11.11 1.30 13.28
C ILE A 244 11.56 1.33 14.74
N GLY A 245 10.88 2.08 15.60
CA GLY A 245 11.14 2.17 17.04
C GLY A 245 10.85 0.89 17.83
N GLU A 246 10.20 -0.12 17.22
CA GLU A 246 9.92 -1.42 17.84
C GLU A 246 11.03 -2.46 17.62
N MET A 247 12.04 -2.12 16.79
CA MET A 247 13.12 -3.03 16.41
C MET A 247 14.11 -3.22 17.55
N ASP A 248 14.58 -4.46 17.75
CA ASP A 248 15.62 -4.75 18.76
C ASP A 248 16.99 -4.17 18.37
N ILE A 249 17.86 -3.96 19.37
CA ILE A 249 19.17 -3.32 19.20
C ILE A 249 20.12 -4.09 18.28
N ALA A 250 20.06 -5.42 18.29
CA ALA A 250 20.92 -6.24 17.43
C ALA A 250 20.58 -6.05 15.96
N LEU A 251 19.28 -6.00 15.66
CA LEU A 251 18.77 -5.79 14.31
C LEU A 251 19.04 -4.35 13.82
N GLN A 252 18.94 -3.36 14.72
CA GLN A 252 19.28 -1.96 14.42
C GLN A 252 20.73 -1.83 13.91
N ALA A 253 21.69 -2.61 14.45
CA ALA A 253 23.07 -2.60 13.97
C ALA A 253 23.19 -3.10 12.52
N LYS A 254 22.42 -4.12 12.14
CA LYS A 254 22.40 -4.63 10.76
C LYS A 254 21.77 -3.63 9.79
N ILE A 255 20.68 -2.97 10.19
CA ILE A 255 20.08 -1.89 9.39
C ILE A 255 21.06 -0.74 9.17
N LEU A 256 21.82 -0.36 10.21
CA LEU A 256 22.84 0.69 10.09
C LEU A 256 23.88 0.34 9.02
N ARG A 257 24.35 -0.93 9.01
CA ARG A 257 25.31 -1.40 7.99
C ARG A 257 24.73 -1.27 6.57
N VAL A 258 23.45 -1.65 6.35
CA VAL A 258 22.81 -1.47 5.05
C VAL A 258 22.72 -0.01 4.64
N ILE A 259 22.40 0.90 5.57
CA ILE A 259 22.32 2.34 5.27
C ILE A 259 23.68 2.90 4.87
N GLN A 260 24.75 2.49 5.56
CA GLN A 260 26.09 3.05 5.39
C GLN A 260 26.86 2.44 4.23
N GLU A 261 26.84 1.11 4.14
CA GLU A 261 27.70 0.32 3.25
C GLU A 261 26.96 -0.19 2.02
N LYS A 262 25.61 -0.10 2.03
CA LYS A 262 24.73 -0.62 0.98
C LYS A 262 24.96 -2.11 0.70
N GLU A 263 25.25 -2.86 1.75
CA GLU A 263 25.47 -4.30 1.70
C GLU A 263 25.00 -5.00 2.97
N PHE A 264 24.72 -6.29 2.87
CA PHE A 264 24.33 -7.14 4.00
C PHE A 264 24.61 -8.61 3.68
N GLU A 265 24.44 -9.47 4.69
CA GLU A 265 24.56 -10.93 4.59
C GLU A 265 23.23 -11.57 5.01
N ARG A 266 22.86 -12.69 4.37
CA ARG A 266 21.71 -13.50 4.81
C ARG A 266 21.99 -14.15 6.15
N VAL A 267 20.95 -14.44 6.90
CA VAL A 267 21.05 -15.19 8.16
C VAL A 267 21.65 -16.58 7.88
N GLY A 268 22.72 -16.91 8.58
CA GLY A 268 23.47 -18.18 8.39
C GLY A 268 24.32 -18.25 7.11
N GLY A 269 24.48 -17.15 6.39
CA GLY A 269 25.36 -17.05 5.22
C GLY A 269 26.48 -16.05 5.44
N ASN A 270 27.52 -16.15 4.61
CA ASN A 270 28.69 -15.24 4.60
C ASN A 270 28.82 -14.51 3.24
N GLU A 271 27.85 -14.66 2.35
CA GLU A 271 27.84 -13.99 1.06
C GLU A 271 27.40 -12.52 1.22
N ILE A 272 28.27 -11.60 0.81
CA ILE A 272 27.95 -10.15 0.83
C ILE A 272 27.05 -9.83 -0.35
N ILE A 273 25.87 -9.31 -0.05
CA ILE A 273 24.86 -8.90 -1.02
C ILE A 273 24.83 -7.38 -1.07
N LYS A 274 25.17 -6.82 -2.22
CA LYS A 274 25.07 -5.38 -2.46
C LYS A 274 23.63 -5.00 -2.81
N THR A 275 23.17 -3.87 -2.30
CA THR A 275 21.81 -3.38 -2.54
C THR A 275 21.79 -1.86 -2.73
N ASP A 276 21.06 -1.41 -3.74
CA ASP A 276 20.77 0.00 -3.95
C ASP A 276 19.31 0.28 -3.61
N VAL A 277 19.05 0.54 -2.33
CA VAL A 277 17.70 0.75 -1.81
C VAL A 277 17.58 2.14 -1.18
N ARG A 278 16.54 2.88 -1.56
CA ARG A 278 16.12 4.09 -0.84
C ARG A 278 15.36 3.68 0.41
N ILE A 279 15.69 4.27 1.56
CA ILE A 279 15.07 3.92 2.83
C ILE A 279 14.14 5.04 3.28
N ILE A 280 12.89 4.69 3.57
CA ILE A 280 11.90 5.51 4.25
C ILE A 280 11.53 4.77 5.52
N SER A 281 11.55 5.42 6.66
CA SER A 281 11.18 4.85 7.95
C SER A 281 10.05 5.65 8.60
N ALA A 282 9.22 4.98 9.39
CA ALA A 282 8.17 5.63 10.16
C ALA A 282 8.13 5.14 11.60
N THR A 283 7.67 6.00 12.51
CA THR A 283 7.49 5.66 13.93
C THR A 283 6.46 6.57 14.58
N ASN A 284 5.77 6.03 15.60
CA ASN A 284 4.94 6.78 16.52
C ASN A 284 5.68 7.12 17.83
N ARG A 285 6.88 6.55 18.07
CA ARG A 285 7.70 6.79 19.24
C ARG A 285 8.59 8.00 19.08
N ASP A 286 8.91 8.67 20.18
CA ASP A 286 10.03 9.61 20.23
C ASP A 286 11.34 8.82 20.27
N LEU A 287 12.04 8.78 19.11
CA LEU A 287 13.31 8.05 18.99
C LEU A 287 14.42 8.68 19.84
N ARG A 288 14.37 9.99 20.17
CA ARG A 288 15.36 10.64 21.06
C ARG A 288 15.21 10.10 22.46
N GLU A 289 13.99 10.04 22.97
CA GLU A 289 13.71 9.42 24.26
C GLU A 289 14.11 7.93 24.29
N CYS A 290 13.90 7.20 23.17
CA CYS A 290 14.35 5.81 23.03
C CYS A 290 15.89 5.68 23.07
N VAL A 291 16.63 6.65 22.51
CA VAL A 291 18.10 6.71 22.59
C VAL A 291 18.56 6.94 24.03
N GLU A 292 17.96 7.89 24.74
CA GLU A 292 18.27 8.16 26.16
C GLU A 292 18.03 6.91 27.03
N LYS A 293 16.96 6.16 26.75
CA LYS A 293 16.62 4.90 27.44
C LYS A 293 17.43 3.68 26.95
N LYS A 294 18.37 3.85 26.01
CA LYS A 294 19.18 2.77 25.39
C LYS A 294 18.34 1.70 24.69
N LEU A 295 17.14 2.05 24.24
CA LEU A 295 16.24 1.19 23.46
C LEU A 295 16.46 1.38 21.95
N PHE A 296 17.13 2.45 21.55
CA PHE A 296 17.48 2.77 20.19
C PHE A 296 18.93 3.24 20.09
N ARG A 297 19.63 2.87 19.02
CA ARG A 297 21.03 3.27 18.82
C ARG A 297 21.10 4.70 18.32
N GLU A 298 21.99 5.50 18.92
CA GLU A 298 22.20 6.89 18.56
C GLU A 298 22.73 7.05 17.12
N ASP A 299 23.66 6.19 16.70
CA ASP A 299 24.23 6.19 15.34
C ASP A 299 23.17 5.92 14.26
N LEU A 300 22.28 4.96 14.49
CA LEU A 300 21.15 4.68 13.60
C LEU A 300 20.15 5.84 13.57
N TYR A 301 19.85 6.44 14.73
CA TYR A 301 18.95 7.60 14.81
C TYR A 301 19.42 8.74 13.88
N TYR A 302 20.69 9.14 13.94
CA TYR A 302 21.20 10.21 13.08
C TYR A 302 21.18 9.85 11.60
N ARG A 303 21.35 8.59 11.23
CA ARG A 303 21.29 8.15 9.84
C ARG A 303 19.84 8.13 9.31
N LEU A 304 18.88 7.70 10.12
CA LEU A 304 17.46 7.71 9.76
C LEU A 304 16.87 9.11 9.74
N SER A 305 17.26 9.96 10.69
CA SER A 305 16.75 11.33 10.83
C SER A 305 17.43 12.36 9.91
N SER A 306 18.04 11.89 8.78
CA SER A 306 18.65 12.79 7.80
C SER A 306 17.65 13.79 7.22
N PHE A 307 16.40 13.38 7.03
CA PHE A 307 15.29 14.26 6.67
C PHE A 307 14.02 13.87 7.44
N PRO A 308 13.78 14.51 8.61
CA PRO A 308 12.58 14.22 9.39
C PRO A 308 11.37 14.95 8.85
N ILE A 309 10.23 14.25 8.77
CA ILE A 309 8.92 14.79 8.41
C ILE A 309 7.94 14.43 9.53
N THR A 310 7.37 15.44 10.18
CA THR A 310 6.38 15.24 11.24
C THR A 310 4.97 15.40 10.69
N ILE A 311 4.13 14.40 10.91
CA ILE A 311 2.71 14.45 10.55
C ILE A 311 1.91 14.82 11.80
N PRO A 312 1.19 15.94 11.80
CA PRO A 312 0.40 16.36 12.95
C PRO A 312 -0.76 15.39 13.21
N PRO A 313 -1.14 15.15 14.47
CA PRO A 313 -2.34 14.41 14.82
C PRO A 313 -3.60 15.14 14.35
N LEU A 314 -4.69 14.39 14.18
CA LEU A 314 -5.93 14.91 13.57
C LEU A 314 -6.54 16.08 14.38
N ARG A 315 -6.43 16.04 15.72
CA ARG A 315 -6.86 17.11 16.63
C ARG A 315 -6.14 18.45 16.39
N GLU A 316 -4.96 18.44 15.79
CA GLU A 316 -4.18 19.65 15.45
C GLU A 316 -4.42 20.14 14.02
N ARG A 317 -5.13 19.34 13.21
CA ARG A 317 -5.53 19.66 11.83
C ARG A 317 -7.04 19.48 11.64
N ARG A 318 -7.82 20.10 12.52
CA ARG A 318 -9.29 19.95 12.53
C ARG A 318 -9.96 20.35 11.21
N GLY A 319 -9.30 21.22 10.42
CA GLY A 319 -9.77 21.56 9.07
C GLY A 319 -9.88 20.35 8.13
N ASP A 320 -9.10 19.30 8.37
CA ASP A 320 -9.14 18.07 7.57
C ASP A 320 -10.33 17.18 7.89
N ILE A 321 -10.91 17.28 9.10
CA ILE A 321 -11.99 16.38 9.55
C ILE A 321 -13.18 16.44 8.58
N VAL A 322 -13.60 17.62 8.17
CA VAL A 322 -14.77 17.78 7.29
C VAL A 322 -14.51 17.16 5.91
N VAL A 323 -13.37 17.47 5.30
CA VAL A 323 -13.04 16.97 3.96
C VAL A 323 -12.77 15.46 3.96
N LEU A 324 -12.22 14.93 5.06
CA LEU A 324 -12.05 13.48 5.25
C LEU A 324 -13.38 12.76 5.43
N ILE A 325 -14.32 13.32 6.19
CA ILE A 325 -15.68 12.75 6.33
C ILE A 325 -16.35 12.65 4.97
N ASP A 326 -16.35 13.73 4.17
CA ASP A 326 -16.95 13.73 2.83
C ASP A 326 -16.32 12.70 1.91
N HIS A 327 -15.00 12.56 1.99
CA HIS A 327 -14.28 11.53 1.24
C HIS A 327 -14.67 10.12 1.67
N PHE A 328 -14.68 9.82 2.97
CA PHE A 328 -15.03 8.51 3.48
C PHE A 328 -16.48 8.13 3.20
N ILE A 329 -17.40 9.10 3.21
CA ILE A 329 -18.78 8.86 2.81
C ILE A 329 -18.85 8.42 1.34
N LYS A 330 -18.19 9.13 0.42
CA LYS A 330 -18.17 8.76 -1.00
C LYS A 330 -17.57 7.38 -1.21
N LYS A 331 -16.37 7.14 -0.66
CA LYS A 331 -15.66 5.86 -0.75
C LYS A 331 -16.48 4.68 -0.24
N ASN A 332 -17.13 4.84 0.93
CA ASN A 332 -17.91 3.76 1.52
C ASN A 332 -19.29 3.58 0.88
N ASN A 333 -19.90 4.63 0.33
CA ASN A 333 -21.10 4.49 -0.49
C ASN A 333 -20.87 3.59 -1.70
N GLU A 334 -19.77 3.82 -2.43
CA GLU A 334 -19.38 2.97 -3.58
C GLU A 334 -19.13 1.52 -3.15
N LYS A 335 -18.39 1.33 -2.04
CA LYS A 335 -18.05 -0.01 -1.52
C LYS A 335 -19.26 -0.79 -1.01
N LEU A 336 -20.20 -0.12 -0.33
CA LEU A 336 -21.33 -0.74 0.37
C LEU A 336 -22.64 -0.68 -0.44
N GLY A 337 -22.66 -0.03 -1.60
CA GLY A 337 -23.88 0.17 -2.40
C GLY A 337 -24.93 1.03 -1.71
N LYS A 338 -24.50 1.94 -0.79
CA LYS A 338 -25.35 2.87 -0.08
C LYS A 338 -25.33 4.27 -0.72
N ASN A 339 -26.25 5.14 -0.33
CA ASN A 339 -26.36 6.50 -0.86
C ASN A 339 -26.56 7.52 0.27
N VAL A 340 -25.66 7.50 1.25
CA VAL A 340 -25.63 8.49 2.33
C VAL A 340 -25.11 9.80 1.79
N LYS A 341 -25.87 10.91 1.94
CA LYS A 341 -25.57 12.22 1.34
C LYS A 341 -24.61 13.06 2.19
N GLY A 342 -24.47 12.74 3.49
CA GLY A 342 -23.63 13.52 4.39
C GLY A 342 -23.91 13.26 5.86
N VAL A 343 -23.51 14.22 6.69
CA VAL A 343 -23.67 14.21 8.15
C VAL A 343 -24.56 15.36 8.58
N THR A 344 -25.44 15.17 9.57
CA THR A 344 -26.24 16.26 10.13
C THR A 344 -25.36 17.30 10.83
N LYS A 345 -25.81 18.55 10.93
CA LYS A 345 -25.04 19.62 11.61
C LYS A 345 -24.70 19.28 13.06
N LYS A 346 -25.59 18.57 13.75
CA LYS A 346 -25.39 18.14 15.14
C LYS A 346 -24.29 17.08 15.24
N ALA A 347 -24.37 16.04 14.42
CA ALA A 347 -23.37 14.98 14.37
C ALA A 347 -22.01 15.52 13.89
N LEU A 348 -21.98 16.41 12.88
CA LEU A 348 -20.75 17.02 12.39
C LEU A 348 -20.04 17.82 13.49
N LYS A 349 -20.78 18.54 14.34
CA LYS A 349 -20.18 19.27 15.47
C LYS A 349 -19.49 18.32 16.44
N LEU A 350 -20.12 17.22 16.80
CA LEU A 350 -19.54 16.21 17.71
C LEU A 350 -18.28 15.58 17.09
N LEU A 351 -18.33 15.22 15.81
CA LEU A 351 -17.16 14.68 15.09
C LEU A 351 -16.02 15.69 14.99
N TYR A 352 -16.31 16.98 14.83
CA TYR A 352 -15.30 18.05 14.75
C TYR A 352 -14.64 18.34 16.10
N ASP A 353 -15.41 18.28 17.19
CA ASP A 353 -14.94 18.60 18.54
C ASP A 353 -14.18 17.43 19.21
N TYR A 354 -14.34 16.20 18.70
CA TYR A 354 -13.67 15.02 19.24
C TYR A 354 -12.17 15.00 18.91
N ASP A 355 -11.35 14.50 19.82
CA ASP A 355 -9.88 14.58 19.72
C ASP A 355 -9.22 13.49 18.85
N TRP A 356 -9.96 12.48 18.46
CA TRP A 356 -9.51 11.40 17.56
C TRP A 356 -8.19 10.75 18.01
N PRO A 357 -8.12 10.04 19.14
CA PRO A 357 -6.89 9.40 19.60
C PRO A 357 -6.34 8.37 18.60
N GLY A 358 -7.18 7.71 17.81
CA GLY A 358 -6.78 6.84 16.68
C GLY A 358 -6.66 7.57 15.34
N ASN A 359 -6.69 8.92 15.35
CA ASN A 359 -6.49 9.79 14.20
C ASN A 359 -7.40 9.44 13.00
N VAL A 360 -6.85 9.48 11.78
CA VAL A 360 -7.59 9.25 10.53
C VAL A 360 -8.14 7.83 10.44
N ARG A 361 -7.41 6.84 10.98
CA ARG A 361 -7.87 5.44 10.99
C ARG A 361 -9.13 5.26 11.84
N GLU A 362 -9.21 5.92 12.99
CA GLU A 362 -10.41 5.91 13.83
C GLU A 362 -11.58 6.63 13.16
N LEU A 363 -11.31 7.78 12.54
CA LEU A 363 -12.34 8.52 11.79
C LEU A 363 -12.90 7.67 10.64
N GLU A 364 -12.04 7.05 9.81
CA GLU A 364 -12.45 6.18 8.70
C GLU A 364 -13.36 5.04 9.19
N ASN A 365 -12.91 4.30 10.21
CA ASN A 365 -13.69 3.20 10.80
C ASN A 365 -15.02 3.68 11.38
N THR A 366 -15.03 4.84 12.01
CA THR A 366 -16.25 5.44 12.59
C THR A 366 -17.25 5.78 11.50
N ILE A 367 -16.81 6.43 10.43
CA ILE A 367 -17.71 6.79 9.31
C ILE A 367 -18.21 5.53 8.59
N GLU A 368 -17.35 4.52 8.33
CA GLU A 368 -17.79 3.25 7.75
C GLU A 368 -18.88 2.59 8.59
N ARG A 369 -18.69 2.50 9.92
CA ARG A 369 -19.69 1.99 10.85
C ARG A 369 -20.99 2.79 10.81
N CYS A 370 -20.90 4.12 10.85
CA CYS A 370 -22.07 4.99 10.80
C CYS A 370 -22.88 4.78 9.50
N ILE A 371 -22.20 4.66 8.35
CA ILE A 371 -22.87 4.39 7.06
C ILE A 371 -23.61 3.05 7.08
N ILE A 372 -23.02 2.00 7.68
CA ILE A 372 -23.67 0.69 7.80
C ILE A 372 -24.96 0.80 8.61
N LEU A 373 -24.93 1.55 9.73
CA LEU A 373 -26.06 1.71 10.66
C LEU A 373 -27.11 2.72 10.19
N THR A 374 -26.77 3.63 9.30
CA THR A 374 -27.68 4.66 8.81
C THR A 374 -28.75 4.04 7.89
N GLU A 375 -30.04 4.23 8.22
CA GLU A 375 -31.18 3.83 7.40
C GLU A 375 -31.66 4.98 6.49
N GLY A 376 -31.34 6.22 6.85
CA GLY A 376 -31.72 7.44 6.12
C GLY A 376 -30.64 7.98 5.19
N ASP A 377 -30.83 9.23 4.74
CA ASP A 377 -29.92 9.91 3.83
C ASP A 377 -28.72 10.57 4.52
N TYR A 378 -28.74 10.75 5.84
CA TYR A 378 -27.72 11.47 6.61
C TYR A 378 -27.33 10.72 7.87
N ILE A 379 -26.04 10.72 8.19
CA ILE A 379 -25.52 10.26 9.48
C ILE A 379 -25.96 11.24 10.56
N ASP A 380 -26.69 10.78 11.57
CA ASP A 380 -27.10 11.59 12.72
C ASP A 380 -26.43 11.09 14.01
N THR A 381 -26.72 11.75 15.13
CA THR A 381 -26.10 11.52 16.45
C THR A 381 -26.43 10.15 17.04
N ASP A 382 -27.53 9.54 16.66
CA ASP A 382 -28.00 8.23 17.12
C ASP A 382 -27.12 7.05 16.67
N VAL A 383 -26.47 7.18 15.50
CA VAL A 383 -25.57 6.16 14.96
C VAL A 383 -24.09 6.39 15.34
N LEU A 384 -23.77 7.54 15.97
CA LEU A 384 -22.44 7.82 16.44
C LEU A 384 -22.05 6.94 17.64
N PRO A 385 -20.76 6.55 17.79
CA PRO A 385 -20.29 5.85 18.97
C PRO A 385 -20.52 6.65 20.26
N PRO A 386 -20.83 6.00 21.39
CA PRO A 386 -21.01 6.67 22.68
C PRO A 386 -19.82 7.51 23.12
N SER A 387 -18.60 7.11 22.76
CA SER A 387 -17.37 7.88 23.05
C SER A 387 -17.38 9.29 22.43
N ILE A 388 -18.09 9.48 21.33
CA ILE A 388 -18.19 10.78 20.64
C ILE A 388 -19.40 11.58 21.16
N THR A 389 -20.48 10.91 21.52
CA THR A 389 -21.73 11.56 21.95
C THR A 389 -21.75 11.99 23.41
N SER A 390 -21.05 11.26 24.30
CA SER A 390 -21.09 11.51 25.75
C SER A 390 -20.05 12.54 26.21
N GLY A 391 -19.11 12.96 25.36
CA GLY A 391 -18.05 13.89 25.75
C GLY A 391 -17.08 13.33 26.82
N GLU A 392 -17.29 12.11 27.28
CA GLU A 392 -16.38 11.40 28.15
C GLU A 392 -15.26 10.78 27.29
N ILE A 393 -14.02 11.09 27.59
CA ILE A 393 -12.85 10.34 27.14
C ILE A 393 -13.00 8.95 27.76
N SER A 394 -13.76 8.10 27.09
CA SER A 394 -13.76 6.68 27.40
C SER A 394 -12.40 6.17 26.96
N ALA A 395 -11.48 6.05 27.91
CA ALA A 395 -10.40 5.10 27.76
C ALA A 395 -11.04 3.83 27.18
N VAL A 396 -10.62 3.43 25.98
CA VAL A 396 -11.12 2.27 25.25
C VAL A 396 -11.09 1.09 26.19
N LEU A 397 -12.22 0.77 26.80
CA LEU A 397 -12.40 -0.51 27.45
C LEU A 397 -12.52 -1.54 26.31
N PRO A 398 -11.59 -2.48 26.17
CA PRO A 398 -11.76 -3.55 25.21
C PRO A 398 -13.04 -4.29 25.57
N SER A 399 -13.85 -4.58 24.57
CA SER A 399 -15.16 -5.25 24.66
C SER A 399 -15.13 -6.67 25.25
N ASN A 400 -14.06 -7.08 25.88
CA ASN A 400 -13.84 -8.37 26.52
C ASN A 400 -13.48 -8.23 28.02
N GLY A 401 -14.24 -7.49 28.80
CA GLY A 401 -14.35 -7.73 30.26
C GLY A 401 -13.06 -7.81 31.10
N ILE A 402 -11.90 -7.42 30.61
CA ILE A 402 -10.63 -7.44 31.34
C ILE A 402 -10.28 -5.99 31.69
N LEU A 403 -10.41 -5.71 32.98
CA LEU A 403 -10.14 -4.41 33.61
C LEU A 403 -8.64 -4.02 33.64
N PHE A 404 -7.75 -4.90 33.16
CA PHE A 404 -6.30 -4.70 33.25
C PHE A 404 -5.62 -5.20 31.96
N ASP A 405 -4.87 -4.34 31.32
CA ASP A 405 -3.89 -4.68 30.28
C ASP A 405 -2.51 -4.82 30.96
N ASP A 406 -1.64 -5.66 30.41
CA ASP A 406 -0.29 -5.94 30.96
C ASP A 406 0.58 -4.68 31.15
N ASN A 407 0.23 -3.56 30.51
CA ASN A 407 0.88 -2.26 30.63
C ASN A 407 0.12 -1.24 31.50
N SER A 408 -1.01 -1.62 32.10
CA SER A 408 -1.76 -0.69 32.96
C SER A 408 -1.03 -0.47 34.28
N PRO A 409 -0.93 0.80 34.76
CA PRO A 409 -0.34 1.05 36.06
C PRO A 409 -1.12 0.30 37.14
N ILE A 410 -0.41 -0.33 38.10
CA ILE A 410 -1.02 -1.03 39.19
C ILE A 410 -1.86 -0.06 40.02
N ILE A 411 -3.18 -0.20 39.96
CA ILE A 411 -4.12 0.61 40.76
C ILE A 411 -4.24 -0.04 42.14
N PRO A 412 -4.01 0.69 43.22
CA PRO A 412 -4.20 0.15 44.57
C PRO A 412 -5.61 -0.43 44.77
N LEU A 413 -5.69 -1.61 45.33
CA LEU A 413 -6.96 -2.33 45.53
C LEU A 413 -8.00 -1.50 46.34
N GLU A 414 -7.55 -0.64 47.24
CA GLU A 414 -8.39 0.30 47.97
C GLU A 414 -9.12 1.28 47.08
N LYS A 415 -8.43 1.82 46.05
CA LYS A 415 -9.00 2.76 45.08
C LYS A 415 -10.02 2.08 44.17
N LEU A 416 -9.75 0.83 43.79
CA LEU A 416 -10.71 0.01 43.01
C LEU A 416 -11.98 -0.29 43.80
N LYS A 417 -11.86 -0.59 45.11
CA LYS A 417 -13.00 -0.83 45.99
C LYS A 417 -13.84 0.43 46.16
N GLU A 418 -13.20 1.57 46.34
CA GLU A 418 -13.87 2.87 46.45
C GLU A 418 -14.69 3.20 45.19
N GLU A 419 -14.10 3.10 44.00
CA GLU A 419 -14.76 3.36 42.72
C GLU A 419 -15.91 2.33 42.46
N ALA A 420 -15.70 1.06 42.74
CA ALA A 420 -16.75 0.04 42.61
C ALA A 420 -17.96 0.33 43.47
N ILE A 421 -17.75 0.80 44.71
CA ILE A 421 -18.83 1.18 45.62
C ILE A 421 -19.56 2.43 45.14
N LYS A 422 -18.83 3.49 44.72
CA LYS A 422 -19.43 4.71 44.17
C LYS A 422 -20.28 4.39 42.94
N HIS A 423 -19.77 3.56 42.04
CA HIS A 423 -20.46 3.16 40.83
C HIS A 423 -21.74 2.35 41.17
N ALA A 424 -21.64 1.36 42.08
CA ALA A 424 -22.78 0.54 42.49
C ALA A 424 -23.90 1.38 43.13
N LEU A 425 -23.55 2.36 43.97
CA LEU A 425 -24.52 3.27 44.59
C LEU A 425 -25.16 4.20 43.56
N LYS A 426 -24.40 4.69 42.58
CA LYS A 426 -24.92 5.51 41.50
C LYS A 426 -25.91 4.73 40.62
N VAL A 427 -25.59 3.50 40.22
CA VAL A 427 -26.43 2.65 39.35
C VAL A 427 -27.70 2.18 40.06
N THR A 428 -27.70 2.13 41.40
CA THR A 428 -28.86 1.67 42.22
C THR A 428 -29.58 2.84 42.89
N ASP A 429 -29.35 4.08 42.45
CA ASP A 429 -29.95 5.31 43.03
C ASP A 429 -29.88 5.31 44.59
N GLY A 430 -28.75 4.85 45.15
CA GLY A 430 -28.53 4.80 46.58
C GLY A 430 -29.20 3.63 47.30
N ASN A 431 -29.77 2.72 46.60
CA ASN A 431 -30.37 1.52 47.23
C ASN A 431 -29.30 0.57 47.71
N ILE A 432 -28.95 0.68 49.00
CA ILE A 432 -27.89 -0.11 49.66
C ILE A 432 -28.17 -1.62 49.62
N VAL A 433 -29.43 -2.03 49.66
CA VAL A 433 -29.81 -3.44 49.60
C VAL A 433 -29.48 -4.03 48.22
N GLU A 434 -29.79 -3.29 47.19
CA GLU A 434 -29.52 -3.71 45.81
C GLU A 434 -28.02 -3.59 45.46
N ALA A 435 -27.37 -2.51 45.88
CA ALA A 435 -25.93 -2.31 45.70
C ALA A 435 -25.11 -3.44 46.37
N SER A 436 -25.47 -3.80 47.63
CA SER A 436 -24.79 -4.89 48.34
C SER A 436 -24.95 -6.24 47.65
N LYS A 437 -26.15 -6.53 47.08
CA LYS A 437 -26.38 -7.75 46.29
C LYS A 437 -25.55 -7.76 45.00
N LYS A 438 -25.51 -6.65 44.24
CA LYS A 438 -24.74 -6.54 42.99
C LYS A 438 -23.24 -6.63 43.25
N LEU A 439 -22.75 -6.05 44.34
CA LEU A 439 -21.34 -6.13 44.74
C LEU A 439 -20.97 -7.46 45.40
N LYS A 440 -21.97 -8.35 45.65
CA LYS A 440 -21.78 -9.63 46.35
C LYS A 440 -21.11 -9.50 47.74
N ILE A 441 -21.42 -8.43 48.50
CA ILE A 441 -20.92 -8.19 49.85
C ILE A 441 -22.08 -8.01 50.82
N GLY A 442 -21.81 -8.24 52.10
CA GLY A 442 -22.81 -8.03 53.15
C GLY A 442 -23.13 -6.53 53.33
N ARG A 443 -24.40 -6.20 53.69
CA ARG A 443 -24.83 -4.83 53.95
C ARG A 443 -23.96 -4.12 55.00
N ALA A 444 -23.64 -4.80 56.10
CA ALA A 444 -22.77 -4.30 57.15
C ALA A 444 -21.35 -3.96 56.61
N THR A 445 -20.85 -4.80 55.70
CA THR A 445 -19.56 -4.58 55.05
C THR A 445 -19.60 -3.36 54.11
N LEU A 446 -20.70 -3.18 53.37
CA LEU A 446 -20.88 -2.02 52.50
C LEU A 446 -20.92 -0.72 53.32
N TYR A 447 -21.70 -0.68 54.42
CA TYR A 447 -21.71 0.50 55.29
C TYR A 447 -20.34 0.84 55.87
N ARG A 448 -19.58 -0.16 56.36
CA ARG A 448 -18.22 0.04 56.90
C ARG A 448 -17.25 0.57 55.83
N LEU A 449 -17.38 0.10 54.59
CA LEU A 449 -16.54 0.57 53.48
C LEU A 449 -16.95 1.98 53.04
N MET A 450 -18.24 2.33 53.04
CA MET A 450 -18.70 3.69 52.77
C MET A 450 -18.16 4.67 53.82
N GLU A 451 -18.20 4.31 55.09
CA GLU A 451 -17.64 5.12 56.18
C GLU A 451 -16.10 5.25 56.03
N LYS A 452 -15.39 4.17 55.72
CA LYS A 452 -13.95 4.15 55.51
C LYS A 452 -13.50 5.04 54.36
N TYR A 453 -14.29 5.13 53.28
CA TYR A 453 -13.96 5.93 52.08
C TYR A 453 -14.68 7.27 52.05
N ASN A 454 -15.32 7.72 53.14
CA ASN A 454 -16.09 8.96 53.23
C ASN A 454 -17.09 9.14 52.05
N ILE A 455 -17.78 8.07 51.70
CA ILE A 455 -18.80 8.10 50.66
C ILE A 455 -20.14 8.42 51.28
N ASP A 456 -20.54 9.69 51.24
CA ASP A 456 -21.85 10.16 51.70
C ASP A 456 -22.86 9.94 50.55
N TYR A 457 -23.91 9.14 50.86
CA TYR A 457 -25.06 8.99 49.99
C TYR A 457 -26.31 9.48 50.76
N LYS A 458 -26.60 10.78 50.62
CA LYS A 458 -27.90 11.32 51.04
C LYS A 458 -28.93 11.09 49.93
N LYS A 459 -30.10 10.58 50.31
CA LYS A 459 -31.31 10.46 49.46
C LYS A 459 -31.63 11.74 48.71
#